data_c34833a0cad574fd2be8ac027ab00ed1
#
_entry.id   c34833a0cad574fd2be8ac027ab00ed1
#
_cell.length_a   1.000
_cell.length_b   1.000
_cell.length_c   1.000
_cell.angle_alpha   90.00
_cell.angle_beta   90.00
_cell.angle_gamma   90.00
#
_symmetry.space_group_name_H-M   'P 1'
#
loop_
_entity.id
_entity.type
_entity.pdbx_description
1 polymer ?
#
loop_
_entity_poly.entity_id
_entity_poly.type
_entity_poly.pdbx_seq_one_letter_code
_entity_poly.pdbx_strand_id
1 'polypeptide(L)'
;MAGKVIILCAPSGSGKTTLAKHLLSIKELDLKFSVSATTRKKRDGEIDGLDYNFLSIDEFKNRIQNNGFVEYEEVYDNIFYGTLKSEIDSVIINHNIIFDVDVVGALSLKQYFSSNSLTLFINPPSVGELENRLRLRKNNLEKDLNERLNKAEKEMEMKDKFDHIIINNDLNKSKNEILSVVKGFLNK
;
A
#
# COMPACT_ATOMS: atom_id res chain seq x y z
N MET A 1 -13.93 20.51 2.38
CA MET A 1 -12.86 20.21 1.41
C MET A 1 -12.79 18.70 1.31
N ALA A 2 -12.58 18.13 0.13
CA ALA A 2 -12.36 16.69 0.02
C ALA A 2 -11.09 16.30 0.80
N GLY A 3 -11.08 15.13 1.42
CA GLY A 3 -9.93 14.62 2.14
C GLY A 3 -8.71 14.44 1.24
N LYS A 4 -7.53 14.40 1.83
CA LYS A 4 -6.25 14.19 1.14
C LYS A 4 -5.86 12.71 1.17
N VAL A 5 -4.99 12.33 0.28
CA VAL A 5 -4.61 10.93 0.04
C VAL A 5 -3.14 10.71 0.39
N ILE A 6 -2.87 9.72 1.24
CA ILE A 6 -1.52 9.26 1.58
C ILE A 6 -1.33 7.87 0.96
N ILE A 7 -0.32 7.70 0.13
CA ILE A 7 -0.05 6.44 -0.56
C ILE A 7 1.30 5.91 -0.06
N LEU A 8 1.26 4.81 0.69
CA LEU A 8 2.46 4.10 1.11
C LEU A 8 2.74 2.96 0.14
N CYS A 9 3.95 2.89 -0.35
CA CYS A 9 4.44 1.75 -1.12
C CYS A 9 5.82 1.32 -0.64
N ALA A 10 6.13 0.07 -0.85
CA ALA A 10 7.41 -0.50 -0.46
C ALA A 10 7.57 -1.92 -1.00
N PRO A 11 8.80 -2.39 -1.14
CA PRO A 11 9.08 -3.81 -1.28
C PRO A 11 8.55 -4.62 -0.10
N SER A 12 8.19 -5.87 -0.36
CA SER A 12 7.75 -6.80 0.70
C SER A 12 8.82 -6.93 1.78
N GLY A 13 8.46 -6.72 3.05
CA GLY A 13 9.43 -6.80 4.16
C GLY A 13 10.02 -5.47 4.63
N SER A 14 9.77 -4.35 3.94
CA SER A 14 10.30 -3.03 4.29
C SER A 14 9.70 -2.39 5.55
N GLY A 15 8.62 -2.95 6.12
CA GLY A 15 7.96 -2.42 7.33
C GLY A 15 6.81 -1.44 7.05
N LYS A 16 6.32 -1.37 5.81
CA LYS A 16 5.22 -0.51 5.35
C LYS A 16 3.98 -0.57 6.25
N THR A 17 3.44 -1.77 6.49
CA THR A 17 2.24 -1.97 7.31
C THR A 17 2.41 -1.48 8.75
N THR A 18 3.63 -1.56 9.32
CA THR A 18 3.93 -1.03 10.65
C THR A 18 3.82 0.50 10.68
N LEU A 19 4.34 1.17 9.66
CA LEU A 19 4.26 2.62 9.53
C LEU A 19 2.83 3.09 9.20
N ALA A 20 2.09 2.35 8.36
CA ALA A 20 0.68 2.61 8.10
C ALA A 20 -0.15 2.56 9.40
N LYS A 21 0.00 1.49 10.19
CA LYS A 21 -0.68 1.35 11.50
C LYS A 21 -0.31 2.47 12.47
N HIS A 22 0.95 2.92 12.46
CA HIS A 22 1.38 4.06 13.27
C HIS A 22 0.62 5.33 12.86
N LEU A 23 0.57 5.68 11.57
CA LEU A 23 -0.18 6.86 11.11
C LEU A 23 -1.67 6.77 11.45
N LEU A 24 -2.29 5.61 11.24
CA LEU A 24 -3.69 5.36 11.57
C LEU A 24 -4.01 5.48 13.06
N SER A 25 -3.03 5.26 13.94
CA SER A 25 -3.21 5.42 15.39
C SER A 25 -3.27 6.89 15.84
N ILE A 26 -2.89 7.83 14.98
CA ILE A 26 -2.82 9.27 15.29
C ILE A 26 -4.14 9.93 14.87
N LYS A 27 -5.05 10.12 15.82
CA LYS A 27 -6.41 10.62 15.58
C LYS A 27 -6.46 11.97 14.87
N GLU A 28 -5.48 12.84 15.14
CA GLU A 28 -5.40 14.19 14.55
C GLU A 28 -5.21 14.19 13.02
N LEU A 29 -4.71 13.09 12.44
CA LEU A 29 -4.55 12.97 11.00
C LEU A 29 -5.86 12.63 10.27
N ASP A 30 -6.87 12.19 11.01
CA ASP A 30 -8.19 11.75 10.49
C ASP A 30 -8.09 10.80 9.28
N LEU A 31 -7.15 9.86 9.36
CA LEU A 31 -6.87 8.89 8.31
C LEU A 31 -7.79 7.67 8.41
N LYS A 32 -8.38 7.28 7.28
CA LYS A 32 -9.06 6.01 7.09
C LYS A 32 -8.27 5.11 6.17
N PHE A 33 -8.19 3.82 6.51
CA PHE A 33 -7.53 2.84 5.68
C PHE A 33 -8.39 2.49 4.47
N SER A 34 -7.79 2.48 3.27
CA SER A 34 -8.46 1.99 2.07
C SER A 34 -8.40 0.48 2.02
N VAL A 35 -9.56 -0.17 2.05
CA VAL A 35 -9.67 -1.63 1.96
C VAL A 35 -9.65 -2.05 0.50
N SER A 36 -8.55 -2.70 0.08
CA SER A 36 -8.41 -3.20 -1.30
C SER A 36 -9.32 -4.39 -1.56
N ALA A 37 -9.76 -4.56 -2.81
CA ALA A 37 -10.40 -5.78 -3.28
C ALA A 37 -9.37 -6.80 -3.77
N THR A 38 -9.67 -8.10 -3.62
CA THR A 38 -8.82 -9.18 -4.13
C THR A 38 -9.64 -10.41 -4.49
N THR A 39 -9.14 -11.19 -5.47
CA THR A 39 -9.68 -12.52 -5.81
C THR A 39 -8.95 -13.66 -5.09
N ARG A 40 -7.90 -13.33 -4.32
CA ARG A 40 -7.20 -14.30 -3.49
C ARG A 40 -8.15 -14.91 -2.45
N LYS A 41 -8.02 -16.20 -2.21
CA LYS A 41 -8.73 -16.83 -1.10
C LYS A 41 -8.37 -16.19 0.23
N LYS A 42 -9.39 -15.99 1.05
CA LYS A 42 -9.27 -15.50 2.41
C LYS A 42 -8.40 -16.44 3.24
N ARG A 43 -7.46 -15.89 4.02
CA ARG A 43 -6.63 -16.64 4.96
C ARG A 43 -7.32 -16.74 6.32
N ASP A 44 -6.85 -17.68 7.15
CA ASP A 44 -7.34 -17.80 8.54
C ASP A 44 -7.09 -16.49 9.30
N GLY A 45 -8.14 -16.00 9.96
CA GLY A 45 -8.11 -14.76 10.74
C GLY A 45 -8.37 -13.48 9.96
N GLU A 46 -8.38 -13.49 8.62
CA GLU A 46 -8.79 -12.31 7.84
C GLU A 46 -10.31 -12.11 7.87
N ILE A 47 -10.75 -10.86 7.81
CA ILE A 47 -12.17 -10.48 7.85
C ILE A 47 -12.51 -9.74 6.55
N ASP A 48 -13.58 -10.22 5.87
CA ASP A 48 -14.08 -9.58 4.66
C ASP A 48 -14.62 -8.17 4.98
N GLY A 49 -14.33 -7.22 4.10
CA GLY A 49 -14.66 -5.80 4.28
C GLY A 49 -13.77 -5.07 5.29
N LEU A 50 -12.84 -5.75 5.97
CA LEU A 50 -11.89 -5.15 6.92
C LEU A 50 -10.44 -5.29 6.47
N ASP A 51 -9.99 -6.51 6.15
CA ASP A 51 -8.64 -6.76 5.65
C ASP A 51 -8.59 -6.61 4.13
N TYR A 52 -9.58 -7.17 3.45
CA TYR A 52 -9.83 -7.06 2.01
C TYR A 52 -11.33 -7.19 1.73
N ASN A 53 -11.77 -6.64 0.59
CA ASN A 53 -13.02 -7.00 -0.06
C ASN A 53 -12.75 -8.25 -0.92
N PHE A 54 -13.09 -9.45 -0.43
CA PHE A 54 -12.84 -10.69 -1.15
C PHE A 54 -13.92 -10.92 -2.21
N LEU A 55 -13.52 -10.85 -3.47
CA LEU A 55 -14.39 -11.01 -4.64
C LEU A 55 -14.10 -12.32 -5.36
N SER A 56 -15.09 -12.88 -6.02
CA SER A 56 -14.86 -13.91 -7.04
C SER A 56 -14.15 -13.31 -8.26
N ILE A 57 -13.51 -14.16 -9.07
CA ILE A 57 -12.84 -13.72 -10.31
C ILE A 57 -13.84 -13.04 -11.24
N ASP A 58 -15.04 -13.61 -11.36
CA ASP A 58 -16.08 -13.08 -12.24
C ASP A 58 -16.59 -11.72 -11.77
N GLU A 59 -16.83 -11.55 -10.46
CA GLU A 59 -17.20 -10.25 -9.88
C GLU A 59 -16.12 -9.21 -10.09
N PHE A 60 -14.84 -9.59 -9.90
CA PHE A 60 -13.73 -8.66 -10.11
C PHE A 60 -13.65 -8.23 -11.58
N LYS A 61 -13.70 -9.17 -12.52
CA LYS A 61 -13.70 -8.90 -13.97
C LYS A 61 -14.90 -8.05 -14.40
N ASN A 62 -16.08 -8.34 -13.86
CA ASN A 62 -17.27 -7.52 -14.13
C ASN A 62 -17.08 -6.08 -13.64
N ARG A 63 -16.50 -5.87 -12.47
CA ARG A 63 -16.17 -4.52 -11.96
C ARG A 63 -15.13 -3.80 -12.82
N ILE A 64 -14.13 -4.53 -13.38
CA ILE A 64 -13.20 -3.95 -14.38
C ILE A 64 -13.97 -3.43 -15.60
N GLN A 65 -14.84 -4.26 -16.19
CA GLN A 65 -15.63 -3.88 -17.38
C GLN A 65 -16.52 -2.66 -17.13
N ASN A 66 -17.03 -2.51 -15.89
CA ASN A 66 -17.84 -1.38 -15.47
C ASN A 66 -17.04 -0.20 -14.92
N ASN A 67 -15.71 -0.17 -15.16
CA ASN A 67 -14.81 0.89 -14.68
C ASN A 67 -14.93 1.17 -13.16
N GLY A 68 -15.14 0.12 -12.37
CA GLY A 68 -15.38 0.18 -10.92
C GLY A 68 -14.12 0.32 -10.05
N PHE A 69 -12.93 0.25 -10.65
CA PHE A 69 -11.66 0.39 -9.95
C PHE A 69 -10.97 1.72 -10.26
N VAL A 70 -10.25 2.25 -9.27
CA VAL A 70 -9.28 3.35 -9.46
C VAL A 70 -8.01 2.80 -10.11
N GLU A 71 -7.54 1.65 -9.62
CA GLU A 71 -6.43 0.87 -10.15
C GLU A 71 -6.66 -0.62 -9.86
N TYR A 72 -6.07 -1.49 -10.65
CA TYR A 72 -6.04 -2.92 -10.39
C TYR A 72 -4.82 -3.56 -11.07
N GLU A 73 -4.37 -4.69 -10.53
CA GLU A 73 -3.26 -5.47 -11.06
C GLU A 73 -3.56 -6.98 -10.94
N GLU A 74 -3.20 -7.74 -11.96
CA GLU A 74 -3.10 -9.20 -11.88
C GLU A 74 -1.68 -9.56 -11.43
N VAL A 75 -1.53 -9.88 -10.14
CA VAL A 75 -0.22 -10.16 -9.52
C VAL A 75 0.26 -11.60 -9.81
N TYR A 76 -0.67 -12.54 -9.89
CA TYR A 76 -0.47 -13.93 -10.30
C TYR A 76 -1.69 -14.37 -11.11
N ASP A 77 -1.58 -15.51 -11.84
CA ASP A 77 -2.67 -16.03 -12.65
C ASP A 77 -4.00 -16.07 -11.87
N ASN A 78 -4.98 -15.32 -12.36
CA ASN A 78 -6.30 -15.11 -11.76
C ASN A 78 -6.31 -14.56 -10.30
N ILE A 79 -5.19 -14.05 -9.81
CA ILE A 79 -5.12 -13.34 -8.52
C ILE A 79 -4.97 -11.84 -8.75
N PHE A 80 -6.09 -11.15 -8.61
CA PHE A 80 -6.21 -9.71 -8.79
C PHE A 80 -6.21 -8.99 -7.44
N TYR A 81 -5.66 -7.78 -7.44
CA TYR A 81 -5.82 -6.79 -6.39
C TYR A 81 -6.25 -5.46 -7.02
N GLY A 82 -7.00 -4.64 -6.30
CA GLY A 82 -7.37 -3.33 -6.81
C GLY A 82 -8.12 -2.49 -5.80
N THR A 83 -8.24 -1.21 -6.10
CA THR A 83 -8.90 -0.20 -5.27
C THR A 83 -10.26 0.16 -5.86
N LEU A 84 -11.33 -0.14 -5.14
CA LEU A 84 -12.70 0.15 -5.58
C LEU A 84 -12.99 1.66 -5.49
N LYS A 85 -13.56 2.23 -6.56
CA LYS A 85 -14.01 3.64 -6.57
C LYS A 85 -15.06 3.90 -5.50
N SER A 86 -16.00 2.98 -5.31
CA SER A 86 -17.07 3.11 -4.31
C SER A 86 -16.55 3.24 -2.88
N GLU A 87 -15.44 2.58 -2.54
CA GLU A 87 -14.79 2.71 -1.24
C GLU A 87 -14.20 4.12 -1.05
N ILE A 88 -13.52 4.62 -2.09
CA ILE A 88 -12.89 5.94 -2.05
C ILE A 88 -13.94 7.04 -1.93
N ASP A 89 -14.96 7.01 -2.80
CA ASP A 89 -16.00 8.05 -2.88
C ASP A 89 -16.75 8.20 -1.54
N SER A 90 -16.94 7.09 -0.82
CA SER A 90 -17.63 7.11 0.48
C SER A 90 -16.79 7.77 1.59
N VAL A 91 -15.46 7.65 1.53
CA VAL A 91 -14.55 8.04 2.61
C VAL A 91 -13.98 9.44 2.39
N ILE A 92 -13.58 9.78 1.16
CA ILE A 92 -12.80 10.99 0.85
C ILE A 92 -13.57 12.29 1.10
N ILE A 93 -14.89 12.23 1.17
CA ILE A 93 -15.73 13.40 1.43
C ILE A 93 -15.46 13.98 2.81
N ASN A 94 -15.24 13.10 3.81
CA ASN A 94 -15.16 13.50 5.22
C ASN A 94 -13.82 13.19 5.89
N HIS A 95 -12.98 12.34 5.28
CA HIS A 95 -11.74 11.85 5.90
C HIS A 95 -10.59 11.87 4.91
N ASN A 96 -9.37 11.92 5.43
CA ASN A 96 -8.17 11.60 4.67
C ASN A 96 -8.06 10.08 4.49
N ILE A 97 -7.45 9.64 3.39
CA ILE A 97 -7.31 8.21 3.07
C ILE A 97 -5.84 7.81 3.07
N ILE A 98 -5.54 6.64 3.62
CA ILE A 98 -4.22 6.03 3.51
C ILE A 98 -4.32 4.69 2.76
N PHE A 99 -3.44 4.53 1.77
CA PHE A 99 -3.26 3.31 0.99
C PHE A 99 -1.99 2.57 1.40
N ASP A 100 -2.07 1.24 1.46
CA ASP A 100 -0.94 0.32 1.62
C ASP A 100 -0.90 -0.60 0.39
N VAL A 101 -0.23 -0.16 -0.68
CA VAL A 101 -0.22 -0.81 -1.99
C VAL A 101 1.21 -1.15 -2.43
N ASP A 102 1.36 -1.90 -3.52
CA ASP A 102 2.64 -2.12 -4.16
C ASP A 102 3.08 -0.89 -5.01
N VAL A 103 4.23 -0.99 -5.64
CA VAL A 103 4.84 0.13 -6.37
C VAL A 103 4.02 0.51 -7.61
N VAL A 104 3.47 -0.47 -8.33
CA VAL A 104 2.68 -0.23 -9.55
C VAL A 104 1.35 0.42 -9.20
N GLY A 105 0.64 -0.13 -8.22
CA GLY A 105 -0.61 0.43 -7.71
C GLY A 105 -0.41 1.86 -7.18
N ALA A 106 0.71 2.12 -6.47
CA ALA A 106 1.01 3.45 -5.96
C ALA A 106 1.20 4.49 -7.08
N LEU A 107 1.86 4.14 -8.18
CA LEU A 107 2.01 5.04 -9.33
C LEU A 107 0.67 5.31 -10.03
N SER A 108 -0.18 4.31 -10.15
CA SER A 108 -1.54 4.45 -10.70
C SER A 108 -2.40 5.37 -9.83
N LEU A 109 -2.37 5.18 -8.51
CA LEU A 109 -3.05 6.05 -7.56
C LEU A 109 -2.49 7.49 -7.58
N LYS A 110 -1.17 7.66 -7.67
CA LYS A 110 -0.54 8.99 -7.83
C LYS A 110 -1.06 9.71 -9.06
N GLN A 111 -1.18 9.02 -10.18
CA GLN A 111 -1.73 9.58 -11.41
C GLN A 111 -3.21 9.97 -11.24
N TYR A 112 -4.01 9.13 -10.60
CA TYR A 112 -5.44 9.36 -10.40
C TYR A 112 -5.72 10.55 -9.49
N PHE A 113 -5.05 10.63 -8.32
CA PHE A 113 -5.28 11.69 -7.33
C PHE A 113 -4.44 12.94 -7.57
N SER A 114 -3.42 12.87 -8.41
CA SER A 114 -2.55 13.99 -8.78
C SER A 114 -2.05 14.78 -7.55
N SER A 115 -2.24 16.11 -7.54
CA SER A 115 -1.79 16.99 -6.45
C SER A 115 -2.51 16.77 -5.12
N ASN A 116 -3.62 16.02 -5.09
CA ASN A 116 -4.34 15.68 -3.85
C ASN A 116 -3.75 14.46 -3.13
N SER A 117 -2.63 13.91 -3.62
CA SER A 117 -1.95 12.78 -3.02
C SER A 117 -0.50 13.06 -2.65
N LEU A 118 -0.03 12.38 -1.59
CA LEU A 118 1.36 12.29 -1.19
C LEU A 118 1.80 10.83 -1.27
N THR A 119 2.81 10.54 -2.07
CA THR A 119 3.37 9.19 -2.22
C THR A 119 4.64 9.03 -1.41
N LEU A 120 4.69 7.99 -0.57
CA LEU A 120 5.80 7.70 0.33
C LEU A 120 6.36 6.31 0.03
N PHE A 121 7.61 6.25 -0.38
CA PHE A 121 8.33 4.99 -0.61
C PHE A 121 9.07 4.58 0.67
N ILE A 122 8.72 3.43 1.24
CA ILE A 122 9.41 2.90 2.43
C ILE A 122 10.54 2.00 1.97
N ASN A 123 11.75 2.54 2.02
CA ASN A 123 12.96 1.88 1.55
C ASN A 123 13.60 1.08 2.70
N PRO A 124 13.92 -0.22 2.52
CA PRO A 124 14.76 -0.94 3.47
C PRO A 124 16.19 -0.35 3.42
N PRO A 125 16.99 -0.47 4.50
CA PRO A 125 18.34 0.08 4.53
C PRO A 125 19.28 -0.58 3.50
N SER A 126 19.05 -1.86 3.19
CA SER A 126 19.77 -2.61 2.16
C SER A 126 18.96 -3.82 1.70
N VAL A 127 19.36 -4.40 0.56
CA VAL A 127 18.79 -5.68 0.06
C VAL A 127 19.09 -6.81 1.04
N GLY A 128 20.28 -6.86 1.64
CA GLY A 128 20.65 -7.89 2.62
C GLY A 128 19.78 -7.84 3.89
N GLU A 129 19.46 -6.64 4.39
CA GLU A 129 18.55 -6.50 5.52
C GLU A 129 17.11 -6.90 5.13
N LEU A 130 16.68 -6.59 3.91
CA LEU A 130 15.40 -7.02 3.39
C LEU A 130 15.31 -8.55 3.31
N GLU A 131 16.36 -9.21 2.81
CA GLU A 131 16.47 -10.66 2.76
C GLU A 131 16.32 -11.26 4.16
N ASN A 132 17.06 -10.74 5.15
CA ASN A 132 16.96 -11.18 6.54
C ASN A 132 15.52 -11.09 7.07
N ARG A 133 14.84 -9.97 6.83
CA ARG A 133 13.43 -9.76 7.23
C ARG A 133 12.48 -10.72 6.53
N LEU A 134 12.71 -11.04 5.26
CA LEU A 134 11.89 -11.99 4.51
C LEU A 134 12.09 -13.43 5.01
N ARG A 135 13.33 -13.84 5.35
CA ARG A 135 13.65 -15.17 5.89
C ARG A 135 13.01 -15.40 7.28
N LEU A 136 12.90 -14.37 8.11
CA LEU A 136 12.25 -14.45 9.43
C LEU A 136 10.72 -14.64 9.35
N ARG A 137 10.09 -14.39 8.22
CA ARG A 137 8.66 -14.67 8.00
C ARG A 137 8.46 -16.17 7.73
N LYS A 138 7.91 -16.91 8.69
CA LYS A 138 7.82 -18.38 8.83
C LYS A 138 7.21 -19.19 7.66
N ASN A 139 6.83 -18.62 6.52
CA ASN A 139 6.08 -19.30 5.46
C ASN A 139 6.74 -19.25 4.07
N ASN A 140 8.05 -19.05 3.96
CA ASN A 140 8.71 -18.91 2.65
C ASN A 140 9.53 -20.15 2.31
N LEU A 141 9.18 -20.84 1.21
CA LEU A 141 10.07 -21.77 0.51
C LEU A 141 11.21 -20.94 -0.13
N GLU A 142 12.41 -21.53 -0.28
CA GLU A 142 13.57 -20.81 -0.86
C GLU A 142 13.29 -20.25 -2.26
N LYS A 143 12.50 -20.96 -3.07
CA LYS A 143 12.10 -20.49 -4.40
C LYS A 143 11.28 -19.20 -4.33
N ASP A 144 10.32 -19.13 -3.42
CA ASP A 144 9.48 -17.94 -3.20
C ASP A 144 10.31 -16.75 -2.68
N LEU A 145 11.40 -17.00 -1.94
CA LEU A 145 12.28 -15.98 -1.43
C LEU A 145 13.04 -15.28 -2.57
N ASN A 146 13.63 -16.04 -3.49
CA ASN A 146 14.39 -15.48 -4.62
C ASN A 146 13.49 -14.66 -5.55
N GLU A 147 12.28 -15.12 -5.84
CA GLU A 147 11.32 -14.37 -6.65
C GLU A 147 10.92 -13.05 -5.96
N ARG A 148 10.74 -13.07 -4.63
CA ARG A 148 10.44 -11.87 -3.85
C ARG A 148 11.60 -10.89 -3.79
N LEU A 149 12.84 -11.37 -3.68
CA LEU A 149 14.03 -10.53 -3.70
C LEU A 149 14.19 -9.85 -5.05
N ASN A 150 14.08 -10.61 -6.15
CA ASN A 150 14.16 -10.06 -7.50
C ASN A 150 13.05 -9.01 -7.76
N LYS A 151 11.83 -9.25 -7.27
CA LYS A 151 10.75 -8.24 -7.35
C LYS A 151 11.12 -7.02 -6.54
N ALA A 152 11.60 -7.20 -5.32
CA ALA A 152 11.94 -6.10 -4.42
C ALA A 152 13.07 -5.21 -4.95
N GLU A 153 14.10 -5.78 -5.58
CA GLU A 153 15.17 -5.01 -6.22
C GLU A 153 14.63 -4.11 -7.33
N LYS A 154 13.78 -4.65 -8.21
CA LYS A 154 13.13 -3.86 -9.27
C LYS A 154 12.23 -2.76 -8.69
N GLU A 155 11.51 -3.04 -7.61
CA GLU A 155 10.69 -2.06 -6.91
C GLU A 155 11.54 -0.94 -6.31
N MET A 156 12.72 -1.26 -5.76
CA MET A 156 13.65 -0.29 -5.18
C MET A 156 14.27 0.65 -6.24
N GLU A 157 14.46 0.19 -7.47
CA GLU A 157 14.92 1.03 -8.59
C GLU A 157 13.91 2.14 -8.95
N MET A 158 12.64 1.95 -8.60
CA MET A 158 11.57 2.90 -8.92
C MET A 158 11.35 3.97 -7.83
N LYS A 159 12.11 3.95 -6.72
CA LYS A 159 11.92 4.82 -5.55
C LYS A 159 11.90 6.32 -5.89
N ASP A 160 12.69 6.76 -6.86
CA ASP A 160 12.81 8.18 -7.24
C ASP A 160 11.57 8.73 -7.97
N LYS A 161 10.57 7.87 -8.27
CA LYS A 161 9.28 8.29 -8.84
C LYS A 161 8.29 8.80 -7.78
N PHE A 162 8.62 8.65 -6.50
CA PHE A 162 7.76 8.99 -5.37
C PHE A 162 8.13 10.34 -4.76
N ASP A 163 7.19 10.97 -4.08
CA ASP A 163 7.36 12.33 -3.57
C ASP A 163 8.32 12.39 -2.37
N HIS A 164 8.39 11.29 -1.59
CA HIS A 164 9.31 11.19 -0.47
C HIS A 164 9.75 9.74 -0.23
N ILE A 165 11.01 9.56 0.19
CA ILE A 165 11.60 8.26 0.51
C ILE A 165 11.92 8.21 1.99
N ILE A 166 11.36 7.22 2.70
CA ILE A 166 11.66 6.95 4.12
C ILE A 166 12.58 5.75 4.20
N ILE A 167 13.81 5.92 4.70
CA ILE A 167 14.75 4.80 4.91
C ILE A 167 14.43 4.15 6.26
N ASN A 168 13.79 2.97 6.24
CA ASN A 168 13.35 2.26 7.43
C ASN A 168 14.46 1.38 8.03
N ASN A 169 15.49 2.05 8.55
CA ASN A 169 16.58 1.43 9.32
C ASN A 169 16.28 1.40 10.83
N ASP A 170 15.77 2.50 11.36
CA ASP A 170 15.32 2.64 12.76
C ASP A 170 13.82 2.99 12.74
N LEU A 171 13.02 2.11 13.36
CA LEU A 171 11.56 2.25 13.31
C LEU A 171 11.08 3.55 13.98
N ASN A 172 11.72 3.99 15.08
CA ASN A 172 11.28 5.20 15.79
C ASN A 172 11.62 6.46 14.99
N LYS A 173 12.80 6.50 14.36
CA LYS A 173 13.16 7.59 13.45
C LYS A 173 12.22 7.64 12.26
N SER A 174 11.95 6.48 11.64
CA SER A 174 11.02 6.39 10.50
C SER A 174 9.58 6.81 10.86
N LYS A 175 9.10 6.47 12.06
CA LYS A 175 7.81 6.94 12.57
C LYS A 175 7.73 8.45 12.72
N ASN A 176 8.78 9.07 13.26
CA ASN A 176 8.82 10.53 13.43
C ASN A 176 8.93 11.24 12.08
N GLU A 177 9.75 10.73 11.17
CA GLU A 177 9.94 11.29 9.83
C GLU A 177 8.64 11.23 9.03
N ILE A 178 8.02 10.04 8.92
CA ILE A 178 6.78 9.88 8.17
C ILE A 178 5.65 10.73 8.72
N LEU A 179 5.55 10.86 10.05
CA LEU A 179 4.56 11.72 10.68
C LEU A 179 4.77 13.19 10.33
N SER A 180 6.01 13.66 10.36
CA SER A 180 6.35 15.03 10.01
C SER A 180 5.98 15.36 8.56
N VAL A 181 6.32 14.45 7.63
CA VAL A 181 6.04 14.61 6.20
C VAL A 181 4.53 14.61 5.94
N VAL A 182 3.79 13.68 6.54
CA VAL A 182 2.32 13.59 6.40
C VAL A 182 1.63 14.81 6.98
N LYS A 183 2.00 15.27 8.19
CA LYS A 183 1.45 16.51 8.78
C LYS A 183 1.73 17.72 7.89
N GLY A 184 2.94 17.83 7.35
CA GLY A 184 3.30 18.93 6.44
C GLY A 184 2.48 18.93 5.14
N PHE A 185 2.08 17.78 4.65
CA PHE A 185 1.19 17.65 3.49
C PHE A 185 -0.27 17.96 3.84
N LEU A 186 -0.79 17.40 4.93
CA LEU A 186 -2.20 17.58 5.32
C LEU A 186 -2.53 19.04 5.69
N ASN A 187 -1.56 19.81 6.18
CA ASN A 187 -1.75 21.21 6.60
C ASN A 187 -1.61 22.25 5.45
N LYS A 188 -1.27 21.82 4.24
CA LYS A 188 -1.27 22.67 3.03
C LYS A 188 -2.67 22.79 2.44
#